data_a26d17980e7307c079555872916cda40
#
_entry.id   a26d17980e7307c079555872916cda40
#
_cell.length_a   1.000
_cell.length_b   1.000
_cell.length_c   1.000
_cell.angle_alpha   90.00
_cell.angle_beta   90.00
_cell.angle_gamma   90.00
#
_symmetry.space_group_name_H-M   'P 1'
#
loop_
_entity.id
_entity.type
_entity.pdbx_description
1 polymer ?
#
loop_
_entity_poly.entity_id
_entity_poly.type
_entity_poly.pdbx_seq_one_letter_code
_entity_poly.pdbx_strand_id
1 'polypeptide(L)'
;MTSYDLVVIGSGPGGYVAAVKAAQNGKKTAVIERNQIGGTCLNVGCIPSKSYIQHAHWVLAGQEAAKFGFAKQEVSFEFPKLVARKDQVVKKLQGGIHGLFKANRVDYIEGEASFENGKLMVNGKEIGYQDLLLATGSSPFVPPINGVDQADYLTTDTFFKQTEFPKQLTIIGGGVIAVELAFAMRPLGSEVTLIEVAPDILLTEDEEARKVVKSQLQKMGIKIYTQAKITEVKKDAVVLDEVVVPFEKLLVATGRRADLTLAKQLGLELDERQRFVKVDCHYQTSQPHVYAIGDLVGGYQLAHAASAEGLCAVAAICDKDKHTLDQTSIPRCLYTQPEVASFGLSLEQAKERYENVQVKKMAFASNGKAIASEETNGFVKIIIEGKYQQILGAVIVGAHATEMIHTILAVKESEGTIDEIARMVFAHPTLSETISDVAKSF
;
A
#
# COMPACT_ATOMS: atom_id res chain seq x y z
N MET A 1 -10.62 4.02 37.85
CA MET A 1 -10.14 4.52 36.55
C MET A 1 -8.88 3.78 36.20
N THR A 2 -8.84 3.07 35.09
CA THR A 2 -7.61 2.42 34.60
C THR A 2 -6.78 3.47 33.88
N SER A 3 -5.48 3.59 34.20
CA SER A 3 -4.58 4.56 33.59
C SER A 3 -3.39 3.86 32.93
N TYR A 4 -2.92 4.43 31.81
CA TYR A 4 -1.82 3.94 31.00
C TYR A 4 -0.79 5.06 30.77
N ASP A 5 0.46 4.68 30.52
CA ASP A 5 1.48 5.62 30.09
C ASP A 5 1.24 6.01 28.62
N LEU A 6 0.80 5.04 27.79
CA LEU A 6 0.42 5.28 26.40
C LEU A 6 -0.91 4.58 26.06
N VAL A 7 -1.82 5.32 25.45
CA VAL A 7 -2.99 4.76 24.77
C VAL A 7 -2.85 4.96 23.27
N VAL A 8 -3.01 3.87 22.51
CA VAL A 8 -3.02 3.88 21.04
C VAL A 8 -4.45 3.62 20.56
N ILE A 9 -5.00 4.49 19.72
CA ILE A 9 -6.33 4.31 19.15
C ILE A 9 -6.19 3.87 17.70
N GLY A 10 -6.59 2.62 17.42
CA GLY A 10 -6.44 1.91 16.16
C GLY A 10 -5.32 0.89 16.21
N SER A 11 -5.61 -0.34 15.78
CA SER A 11 -4.68 -1.48 15.77
C SER A 11 -4.16 -1.82 14.37
N GLY A 12 -4.22 -0.87 13.43
CA GLY A 12 -3.57 -0.99 12.13
C GLY A 12 -2.04 -1.11 12.24
N PRO A 13 -1.31 -1.26 11.11
CA PRO A 13 0.14 -1.47 11.12
C PRO A 13 0.92 -0.45 11.95
N GLY A 14 0.59 0.83 11.85
CA GLY A 14 1.22 1.87 12.68
C GLY A 14 0.92 1.68 14.17
N GLY A 15 -0.36 1.43 14.50
CA GLY A 15 -0.80 1.35 15.89
C GLY A 15 -0.26 0.14 16.64
N TYR A 16 -0.37 -1.08 16.07
CA TYR A 16 0.11 -2.27 16.79
C TYR A 16 1.65 -2.30 16.91
N VAL A 17 2.37 -1.82 15.89
CA VAL A 17 3.85 -1.73 15.93
C VAL A 17 4.28 -0.73 16.99
N ALA A 18 3.67 0.46 17.02
CA ALA A 18 3.94 1.48 18.03
C ALA A 18 3.65 0.98 19.45
N ALA A 19 2.49 0.33 19.66
CA ALA A 19 2.11 -0.17 20.97
C ALA A 19 3.08 -1.22 21.51
N VAL A 20 3.48 -2.18 20.67
CA VAL A 20 4.48 -3.20 21.03
C VAL A 20 5.82 -2.54 21.38
N LYS A 21 6.28 -1.60 20.56
CA LYS A 21 7.55 -0.89 20.81
C LYS A 21 7.53 -0.06 22.08
N ALA A 22 6.43 0.63 22.37
CA ALA A 22 6.26 1.40 23.60
C ALA A 22 6.31 0.48 24.84
N ALA A 23 5.62 -0.65 24.80
CA ALA A 23 5.64 -1.64 25.86
C ALA A 23 7.05 -2.24 26.07
N GLN A 24 7.80 -2.53 25.01
CA GLN A 24 9.20 -2.96 25.07
C GLN A 24 10.11 -1.89 25.69
N ASN A 25 9.75 -0.62 25.55
CA ASN A 25 10.44 0.51 26.20
C ASN A 25 9.98 0.75 27.65
N GLY A 26 9.12 -0.13 28.20
CA GLY A 26 8.67 -0.09 29.60
C GLY A 26 7.40 0.72 29.85
N LYS A 27 6.73 1.23 28.82
CA LYS A 27 5.46 1.95 28.95
C LYS A 27 4.30 0.97 29.19
N LYS A 28 3.46 1.24 30.18
CA LYS A 28 2.18 0.54 30.34
C LYS A 28 1.24 0.99 29.23
N THR A 29 0.98 0.11 28.27
CA THR A 29 0.36 0.45 26.99
C THR A 29 -0.99 -0.24 26.80
N ALA A 30 -1.99 0.48 26.28
CA ALA A 30 -3.24 -0.07 25.79
C ALA A 30 -3.46 0.26 24.32
N VAL A 31 -4.11 -0.66 23.58
CA VAL A 31 -4.61 -0.44 22.22
C VAL A 31 -6.12 -0.54 22.23
N ILE A 32 -6.79 0.47 21.69
CA ILE A 32 -8.24 0.51 21.52
C ILE A 32 -8.56 0.27 20.05
N GLU A 33 -9.44 -0.70 19.76
CA GLU A 33 -9.84 -1.03 18.39
C GLU A 33 -11.35 -1.22 18.31
N ARG A 34 -11.99 -0.49 17.38
CA ARG A 34 -13.45 -0.54 17.21
C ARG A 34 -13.94 -1.71 16.35
N ASN A 35 -13.06 -2.26 15.49
CA ASN A 35 -13.42 -3.31 14.54
C ASN A 35 -12.58 -4.57 14.78
N GLN A 36 -11.64 -4.84 13.85
CA GLN A 36 -10.81 -6.04 13.87
C GLN A 36 -9.34 -5.67 14.04
N ILE A 37 -8.67 -6.41 14.90
CA ILE A 37 -7.23 -6.28 15.12
C ILE A 37 -6.45 -6.37 13.80
N GLY A 38 -5.44 -5.51 13.63
CA GLY A 38 -4.63 -5.42 12.41
C GLY A 38 -5.13 -4.40 11.39
N GLY A 39 -6.30 -3.77 11.62
CA GLY A 39 -6.86 -2.68 10.83
C GLY A 39 -7.12 -3.04 9.36
N THR A 40 -7.22 -2.03 8.51
CA THR A 40 -7.53 -2.17 7.07
C THR A 40 -6.56 -3.08 6.34
N CYS A 41 -5.26 -2.89 6.51
CA CYS A 41 -4.23 -3.65 5.78
C CYS A 41 -4.39 -5.17 5.93
N LEU A 42 -4.56 -5.64 7.17
CA LEU A 42 -4.65 -7.06 7.45
C LEU A 42 -6.00 -7.65 7.06
N ASN A 43 -7.09 -6.93 7.30
CA ASN A 43 -8.43 -7.50 7.20
C ASN A 43 -9.10 -7.32 5.83
N VAL A 44 -8.92 -6.16 5.20
CA VAL A 44 -9.62 -5.78 3.95
C VAL A 44 -8.73 -5.07 2.93
N GLY A 45 -7.41 -5.12 3.09
CA GLY A 45 -6.45 -4.41 2.24
C GLY A 45 -5.32 -5.31 1.73
N CYS A 46 -4.10 -5.06 2.24
CA CYS A 46 -2.86 -5.65 1.75
C CYS A 46 -2.88 -7.19 1.72
N ILE A 47 -3.27 -7.82 2.81
CA ILE A 47 -3.18 -9.28 2.94
C ILE A 47 -4.24 -9.99 2.07
N PRO A 48 -5.53 -9.59 2.10
CA PRO A 48 -6.52 -10.15 1.19
C PRO A 48 -6.17 -9.96 -0.28
N SER A 49 -5.69 -8.78 -0.70
CA SER A 49 -5.33 -8.52 -2.10
C SER A 49 -4.15 -9.38 -2.55
N LYS A 50 -3.10 -9.51 -1.74
CA LYS A 50 -1.95 -10.37 -2.06
C LYS A 50 -2.33 -11.85 -2.08
N SER A 51 -3.30 -12.27 -1.27
CA SER A 51 -3.87 -13.62 -1.37
C SER A 51 -4.55 -13.86 -2.73
N TYR A 52 -5.31 -12.89 -3.26
CA TYR A 52 -5.97 -13.01 -4.56
C TYR A 52 -4.97 -12.88 -5.72
N ILE A 53 -3.98 -12.01 -5.63
CA ILE A 53 -2.88 -11.90 -6.59
C ILE A 53 -2.14 -13.25 -6.69
N GLN A 54 -1.89 -13.93 -5.58
CA GLN A 54 -1.26 -15.25 -5.59
C GLN A 54 -2.11 -16.29 -6.35
N HIS A 55 -3.45 -16.23 -6.25
CA HIS A 55 -4.31 -17.09 -7.05
C HIS A 55 -4.19 -16.78 -8.55
N ALA A 56 -4.10 -15.50 -8.93
CA ALA A 56 -3.86 -15.09 -10.30
C ALA A 56 -2.50 -15.60 -10.82
N HIS A 57 -1.45 -15.53 -10.02
CA HIS A 57 -0.12 -16.05 -10.38
C HIS A 57 -0.14 -17.56 -10.68
N TRP A 58 -0.90 -18.37 -9.90
CA TRP A 58 -1.02 -19.81 -10.20
C TRP A 58 -1.67 -20.07 -11.56
N VAL A 59 -2.70 -19.31 -11.90
CA VAL A 59 -3.36 -19.41 -13.21
C VAL A 59 -2.40 -19.00 -14.34
N LEU A 60 -1.74 -17.84 -14.18
CA LEU A 60 -0.80 -17.33 -15.18
C LEU A 60 0.38 -18.27 -15.39
N ALA A 61 0.95 -18.83 -14.32
CA ALA A 61 2.02 -19.83 -14.41
C ALA A 61 1.59 -21.09 -15.19
N GLY A 62 0.37 -21.57 -14.95
CA GLY A 62 -0.20 -22.69 -15.72
C GLY A 62 -0.38 -22.35 -17.22
N GLN A 63 -0.83 -21.16 -17.53
CA GLN A 63 -0.97 -20.67 -18.91
C GLN A 63 0.39 -20.54 -19.61
N GLU A 64 1.40 -20.02 -18.89
CA GLU A 64 2.76 -19.90 -19.41
C GLU A 64 3.38 -21.26 -19.70
N ALA A 65 3.29 -22.20 -18.74
CA ALA A 65 3.81 -23.55 -18.89
C ALA A 65 3.22 -24.25 -20.13
N ALA A 66 1.94 -24.01 -20.45
CA ALA A 66 1.29 -24.61 -21.61
C ALA A 66 1.95 -24.21 -22.96
N LYS A 67 2.60 -23.06 -23.06
CA LYS A 67 3.34 -22.64 -24.24
C LYS A 67 4.59 -23.51 -24.51
N PHE A 68 5.10 -24.16 -23.48
CA PHE A 68 6.30 -25.02 -23.52
C PHE A 68 5.97 -26.51 -23.47
N GLY A 69 4.75 -26.89 -23.85
CA GLY A 69 4.37 -28.29 -24.02
C GLY A 69 3.75 -28.95 -22.79
N PHE A 70 3.55 -28.22 -21.69
CA PHE A 70 2.74 -28.74 -20.58
C PHE A 70 1.26 -28.80 -20.99
N ALA A 71 0.51 -29.76 -20.42
CA ALA A 71 -0.90 -29.87 -20.72
C ALA A 71 -1.64 -28.58 -20.36
N LYS A 72 -2.39 -28.04 -21.32
CA LYS A 72 -3.24 -26.88 -21.06
C LYS A 72 -4.31 -27.27 -20.06
N GLN A 73 -4.32 -26.63 -18.91
CA GLN A 73 -5.35 -26.82 -17.91
C GLN A 73 -6.46 -25.79 -18.12
N GLU A 74 -7.71 -26.22 -18.10
CA GLU A 74 -8.84 -25.31 -17.96
C GLU A 74 -8.82 -24.69 -16.56
N VAL A 75 -9.03 -23.38 -16.49
CA VAL A 75 -9.12 -22.68 -15.20
C VAL A 75 -10.46 -23.05 -14.57
N SER A 76 -10.41 -24.03 -13.67
CA SER A 76 -11.55 -24.40 -12.84
C SER A 76 -11.18 -24.28 -11.38
N PHE A 77 -11.97 -23.56 -10.60
CA PHE A 77 -11.77 -23.37 -9.17
C PHE A 77 -13.10 -23.20 -8.44
N GLU A 78 -13.11 -23.53 -7.17
CA GLU A 78 -14.21 -23.25 -6.27
C GLU A 78 -13.94 -21.94 -5.55
N PHE A 79 -14.57 -20.84 -5.97
CA PHE A 79 -14.35 -19.52 -5.40
C PHE A 79 -14.48 -19.49 -3.86
N PRO A 80 -15.46 -20.19 -3.23
CA PRO A 80 -15.52 -20.28 -1.77
C PRO A 80 -14.25 -20.84 -1.12
N LYS A 81 -13.51 -21.75 -1.79
CA LYS A 81 -12.23 -22.26 -1.27
C LYS A 81 -11.12 -21.20 -1.32
N LEU A 82 -11.09 -20.35 -2.36
CA LEU A 82 -10.16 -19.22 -2.45
C LEU A 82 -10.46 -18.19 -1.36
N VAL A 83 -11.74 -17.90 -1.13
CA VAL A 83 -12.18 -17.01 -0.03
C VAL A 83 -11.78 -17.61 1.31
N ALA A 84 -12.06 -18.89 1.56
CA ALA A 84 -11.71 -19.56 2.81
C ALA A 84 -10.19 -19.55 3.07
N ARG A 85 -9.35 -19.75 2.03
CA ARG A 85 -7.90 -19.63 2.15
C ARG A 85 -7.49 -18.21 2.58
N LYS A 86 -8.03 -17.18 1.95
CA LYS A 86 -7.79 -15.77 2.31
C LYS A 86 -8.18 -15.52 3.79
N ASP A 87 -9.37 -16.00 4.23
CA ASP A 87 -9.84 -15.83 5.60
C ASP A 87 -8.95 -16.54 6.62
N GLN A 88 -8.44 -17.73 6.29
CA GLN A 88 -7.49 -18.46 7.13
C GLN A 88 -6.16 -17.67 7.30
N VAL A 89 -5.65 -17.07 6.22
CA VAL A 89 -4.45 -16.22 6.28
C VAL A 89 -4.69 -15.02 7.19
N VAL A 90 -5.79 -14.31 7.02
CA VAL A 90 -6.17 -13.17 7.86
C VAL A 90 -6.28 -13.59 9.33
N LYS A 91 -7.03 -14.66 9.63
CA LYS A 91 -7.19 -15.17 11.00
C LYS A 91 -5.87 -15.57 11.66
N LYS A 92 -4.97 -16.19 10.91
CA LYS A 92 -3.63 -16.56 11.41
C LYS A 92 -2.84 -15.32 11.82
N LEU A 93 -2.88 -14.26 11.02
CA LEU A 93 -2.16 -13.02 11.29
C LEU A 93 -2.79 -12.23 12.45
N GLN A 94 -4.13 -12.20 12.55
CA GLN A 94 -4.82 -11.65 13.73
C GLN A 94 -4.35 -12.35 15.01
N GLY A 95 -4.30 -13.69 15.01
CA GLY A 95 -3.77 -14.47 16.12
C GLY A 95 -2.30 -14.12 16.44
N GLY A 96 -1.49 -13.83 15.44
CA GLY A 96 -0.12 -13.36 15.61
C GLY A 96 -0.03 -12.04 16.35
N ILE A 97 -0.88 -11.05 16.01
CA ILE A 97 -0.88 -9.74 16.70
C ILE A 97 -1.38 -9.90 18.15
N HIS A 98 -2.44 -10.70 18.40
CA HIS A 98 -2.85 -11.02 19.77
C HIS A 98 -1.71 -11.66 20.57
N GLY A 99 -0.93 -12.56 19.95
CA GLY A 99 0.25 -13.16 20.55
C GLY A 99 1.32 -12.11 20.90
N LEU A 100 1.58 -11.15 20.00
CA LEU A 100 2.50 -10.04 20.25
C LEU A 100 2.05 -9.17 21.42
N PHE A 101 0.77 -8.80 21.48
CA PHE A 101 0.22 -8.01 22.59
C PHE A 101 0.37 -8.75 23.92
N LYS A 102 0.01 -10.03 23.97
CA LYS A 102 0.17 -10.86 25.17
C LYS A 102 1.63 -10.97 25.61
N ALA A 103 2.55 -11.22 24.68
CA ALA A 103 3.98 -11.36 24.97
C ALA A 103 4.61 -10.06 25.52
N ASN A 104 4.11 -8.90 25.09
CA ASN A 104 4.61 -7.59 25.49
C ASN A 104 3.73 -6.91 26.57
N ARG A 105 2.70 -7.60 27.10
CA ARG A 105 1.77 -7.05 28.11
C ARG A 105 1.07 -5.76 27.65
N VAL A 106 0.69 -5.71 26.39
CA VAL A 106 -0.16 -4.65 25.83
C VAL A 106 -1.61 -5.03 26.08
N ASP A 107 -2.37 -4.16 26.73
CA ASP A 107 -3.80 -4.36 26.94
C ASP A 107 -4.57 -4.07 25.64
N TYR A 108 -5.39 -5.02 25.19
CA TYR A 108 -6.24 -4.85 24.02
C TYR A 108 -7.68 -4.59 24.48
N ILE A 109 -8.25 -3.47 24.06
CA ILE A 109 -9.61 -3.02 24.44
C ILE A 109 -10.46 -2.92 23.16
N GLU A 110 -11.40 -3.85 23.03
CA GLU A 110 -12.40 -3.78 21.96
C GLU A 110 -13.45 -2.71 22.28
N GLY A 111 -13.59 -1.73 21.38
CA GLY A 111 -14.58 -0.67 21.54
C GLY A 111 -14.24 0.57 20.72
N GLU A 112 -15.24 1.42 20.57
CA GLU A 112 -15.10 2.70 19.91
C GLU A 112 -14.69 3.77 20.91
N ALA A 113 -13.61 4.49 20.58
CA ALA A 113 -13.13 5.60 21.37
C ALA A 113 -13.90 6.88 21.03
N SER A 114 -14.20 7.68 22.03
CA SER A 114 -14.76 9.03 21.88
C SER A 114 -14.17 9.97 22.93
N PHE A 115 -14.27 11.27 22.71
CA PHE A 115 -13.92 12.27 23.71
C PHE A 115 -15.17 12.99 24.19
N GLU A 116 -15.42 12.91 25.52
CA GLU A 116 -16.53 13.58 26.19
C GLU A 116 -15.98 14.50 27.29
N ASN A 117 -16.21 15.79 27.18
CA ASN A 117 -15.68 16.79 28.13
C ASN A 117 -14.14 16.69 28.35
N GLY A 118 -13.38 16.40 27.26
CA GLY A 118 -11.93 16.25 27.29
C GLY A 118 -11.43 14.91 27.85
N LYS A 119 -12.31 13.96 28.17
CA LYS A 119 -11.99 12.64 28.69
C LYS A 119 -12.13 11.57 27.60
N LEU A 120 -11.18 10.66 27.52
CA LEU A 120 -11.26 9.51 26.64
C LEU A 120 -12.24 8.48 27.20
N MET A 121 -13.26 8.17 26.44
CA MET A 121 -14.29 7.19 26.77
C MET A 121 -14.24 6.01 25.83
N VAL A 122 -14.39 4.81 26.36
CA VAL A 122 -14.52 3.56 25.59
C VAL A 122 -15.57 2.69 26.25
N ASN A 123 -16.62 2.29 25.53
CA ASN A 123 -17.72 1.48 26.05
C ASN A 123 -18.33 2.07 27.35
N GLY A 124 -18.45 3.39 27.43
CA GLY A 124 -19.00 4.10 28.59
C GLY A 124 -18.07 4.16 29.81
N LYS A 125 -16.80 3.78 29.66
CA LYS A 125 -15.78 3.84 30.73
C LYS A 125 -14.71 4.85 30.37
N GLU A 126 -14.30 5.65 31.36
CA GLU A 126 -13.18 6.58 31.25
C GLU A 126 -11.85 5.83 31.30
N ILE A 127 -10.97 6.11 30.32
CA ILE A 127 -9.60 5.58 30.22
C ILE A 127 -8.61 6.74 30.43
N GLY A 128 -7.75 6.61 31.43
CA GLY A 128 -6.67 7.58 31.68
C GLY A 128 -5.44 7.29 30.85
N TYR A 129 -4.72 8.33 30.43
CA TYR A 129 -3.46 8.22 29.70
C TYR A 129 -2.52 9.39 30.03
N GLN A 130 -1.22 9.17 29.87
CA GLN A 130 -0.22 10.24 29.87
C GLN A 130 0.01 10.72 28.43
N ASP A 131 0.25 9.81 27.51
CA ASP A 131 0.42 10.06 26.08
C ASP A 131 -0.67 9.35 25.28
N LEU A 132 -1.10 9.97 24.18
CA LEU A 132 -2.12 9.46 23.27
C LEU A 132 -1.56 9.37 21.85
N LEU A 133 -1.71 8.22 21.19
CA LEU A 133 -1.35 8.03 19.80
C LEU A 133 -2.60 7.72 18.96
N LEU A 134 -2.94 8.62 18.04
CA LEU A 134 -4.03 8.43 17.09
C LEU A 134 -3.51 7.68 15.85
N ALA A 135 -4.01 6.48 15.61
CA ALA A 135 -3.72 5.62 14.46
C ALA A 135 -5.01 5.14 13.80
N THR A 136 -6.00 6.05 13.70
CA THR A 136 -7.38 5.75 13.27
C THR A 136 -7.52 5.45 11.78
N GLY A 137 -6.47 5.73 10.99
CA GLY A 137 -6.41 5.35 9.59
C GLY A 137 -7.37 6.13 8.69
N SER A 138 -7.94 5.44 7.72
CA SER A 138 -8.80 6.01 6.69
C SER A 138 -9.95 5.09 6.32
N SER A 139 -10.94 5.62 5.60
CA SER A 139 -12.06 4.88 5.00
C SER A 139 -12.12 5.10 3.48
N PRO A 140 -12.72 4.19 2.70
CA PRO A 140 -12.90 4.38 1.27
C PRO A 140 -13.67 5.66 0.97
N PHE A 141 -13.23 6.36 -0.07
CA PHE A 141 -13.94 7.52 -0.59
C PHE A 141 -14.75 7.15 -1.82
N VAL A 142 -16.05 7.41 -1.77
CA VAL A 142 -16.95 7.30 -2.92
C VAL A 142 -17.29 8.72 -3.35
N PRO A 143 -16.91 9.14 -4.58
CA PRO A 143 -17.27 10.46 -5.08
C PRO A 143 -18.77 10.57 -5.33
N PRO A 144 -19.35 11.77 -5.30
CA PRO A 144 -20.77 11.99 -5.56
C PRO A 144 -21.07 11.88 -7.07
N ILE A 145 -21.15 10.64 -7.58
CA ILE A 145 -21.51 10.33 -8.95
C ILE A 145 -23.05 10.16 -9.02
N ASN A 146 -23.67 10.78 -10.03
CA ASN A 146 -25.11 10.63 -10.22
C ASN A 146 -25.52 9.16 -10.30
N GLY A 147 -26.50 8.74 -9.48
CA GLY A 147 -27.05 7.39 -9.45
C GLY A 147 -26.21 6.34 -8.71
N VAL A 148 -25.00 6.67 -8.22
CA VAL A 148 -24.14 5.69 -7.53
C VAL A 148 -24.83 5.06 -6.32
N ASP A 149 -25.63 5.81 -5.58
CA ASP A 149 -26.37 5.35 -4.41
C ASP A 149 -27.49 4.32 -4.75
N GLN A 150 -27.86 4.22 -6.04
CA GLN A 150 -28.87 3.26 -6.51
C GLN A 150 -28.24 1.94 -6.97
N ALA A 151 -26.90 1.91 -7.14
CA ALA A 151 -26.18 0.71 -7.52
C ALA A 151 -25.72 -0.05 -6.26
N ASP A 152 -25.73 -1.39 -6.34
CA ASP A 152 -25.07 -2.25 -5.34
C ASP A 152 -23.57 -2.26 -5.60
N TYR A 153 -22.90 -1.19 -5.15
CA TYR A 153 -21.46 -1.07 -5.34
C TYR A 153 -20.66 -1.59 -4.16
N LEU A 154 -19.47 -2.04 -4.47
CA LEU A 154 -18.45 -2.46 -3.52
C LEU A 154 -17.44 -1.32 -3.31
N THR A 155 -16.89 -1.27 -2.12
CA THR A 155 -15.68 -0.49 -1.81
C THR A 155 -14.49 -1.42 -1.60
N THR A 156 -13.31 -0.87 -1.45
CA THR A 156 -12.11 -1.66 -1.10
C THR A 156 -12.27 -2.39 0.24
N ASP A 157 -13.10 -1.90 1.15
CA ASP A 157 -13.36 -2.53 2.46
C ASP A 157 -14.43 -3.63 2.39
N THR A 158 -15.28 -3.66 1.37
CA THR A 158 -16.36 -4.66 1.20
C THR A 158 -16.07 -5.69 0.13
N PHE A 159 -15.15 -5.42 -0.81
CA PHE A 159 -14.81 -6.29 -1.93
C PHE A 159 -14.43 -7.71 -1.47
N PHE A 160 -13.62 -7.85 -0.43
CA PHE A 160 -13.16 -9.16 0.06
C PHE A 160 -14.19 -9.96 0.86
N LYS A 161 -15.38 -9.40 1.08
CA LYS A 161 -16.53 -10.10 1.70
C LYS A 161 -17.39 -10.85 0.67
N GLN A 162 -17.10 -10.73 -0.64
CA GLN A 162 -17.84 -11.43 -1.68
C GLN A 162 -17.70 -12.95 -1.53
N THR A 163 -18.81 -13.65 -1.63
CA THR A 163 -18.89 -15.13 -1.60
C THR A 163 -19.09 -15.71 -2.98
N GLU A 164 -19.51 -14.89 -3.94
CA GLU A 164 -19.72 -15.26 -5.34
C GLU A 164 -18.67 -14.60 -6.21
N PHE A 165 -18.19 -15.35 -7.21
CA PHE A 165 -17.19 -14.86 -8.15
C PHE A 165 -17.83 -13.91 -9.17
N PRO A 166 -17.39 -12.64 -9.26
CA PRO A 166 -17.94 -11.70 -10.24
C PRO A 166 -17.43 -12.04 -11.64
N LYS A 167 -18.33 -12.44 -12.53
CA LYS A 167 -17.97 -12.72 -13.92
C LYS A 167 -17.69 -11.45 -14.72
N GLN A 168 -18.34 -10.34 -14.36
CA GLN A 168 -18.13 -9.03 -14.96
C GLN A 168 -17.94 -7.99 -13.88
N LEU A 169 -16.69 -7.49 -13.76
CA LEU A 169 -16.26 -6.53 -12.75
C LEU A 169 -15.87 -5.20 -13.41
N THR A 170 -16.63 -4.16 -13.10
CA THR A 170 -16.24 -2.79 -13.47
C THR A 170 -15.67 -2.07 -12.24
N ILE A 171 -14.54 -1.41 -12.40
CA ILE A 171 -13.83 -0.71 -11.33
C ILE A 171 -13.74 0.77 -11.69
N ILE A 172 -14.29 1.65 -10.86
CA ILE A 172 -14.09 3.10 -10.96
C ILE A 172 -12.85 3.45 -10.12
N GLY A 173 -11.82 3.96 -10.79
CA GLY A 173 -10.51 4.30 -10.27
C GLY A 173 -9.39 3.60 -11.05
N GLY A 174 -8.21 4.24 -11.11
CA GLY A 174 -7.01 3.73 -11.78
C GLY A 174 -5.76 3.74 -10.87
N GLY A 175 -5.95 3.88 -9.56
CA GLY A 175 -4.87 3.82 -8.58
C GLY A 175 -4.38 2.39 -8.32
N VAL A 176 -3.36 2.25 -7.45
CA VAL A 176 -2.69 0.98 -7.13
C VAL A 176 -3.70 -0.13 -6.77
N ILE A 177 -4.66 0.16 -5.89
CA ILE A 177 -5.65 -0.84 -5.42
C ILE A 177 -6.54 -1.31 -6.58
N ALA A 178 -7.03 -0.38 -7.41
CA ALA A 178 -7.86 -0.70 -8.57
C ALA A 178 -7.11 -1.60 -9.56
N VAL A 179 -5.87 -1.26 -9.86
CA VAL A 179 -5.01 -1.99 -10.79
C VAL A 179 -4.65 -3.39 -10.26
N GLU A 180 -4.30 -3.50 -8.99
CA GLU A 180 -4.01 -4.80 -8.36
C GLU A 180 -5.24 -5.73 -8.36
N LEU A 181 -6.42 -5.21 -8.06
CA LEU A 181 -7.65 -6.01 -8.06
C LEU A 181 -8.07 -6.39 -9.49
N ALA A 182 -7.90 -5.49 -10.46
CA ALA A 182 -8.11 -5.82 -11.87
C ALA A 182 -7.17 -6.95 -12.32
N PHE A 183 -5.89 -6.85 -11.98
CA PHE A 183 -4.89 -7.89 -12.26
C PHE A 183 -5.26 -9.21 -11.58
N ALA A 184 -5.68 -9.18 -10.31
CA ALA A 184 -6.00 -10.39 -9.56
C ALA A 184 -7.23 -11.14 -10.10
N MET A 185 -8.26 -10.40 -10.55
CA MET A 185 -9.53 -11.01 -10.96
C MET A 185 -9.54 -11.50 -12.41
N ARG A 186 -8.79 -10.84 -13.29
CA ARG A 186 -8.79 -11.15 -14.73
C ARG A 186 -8.31 -12.56 -15.05
N PRO A 187 -7.19 -13.10 -14.56
CA PRO A 187 -6.75 -14.46 -14.81
C PRO A 187 -7.70 -15.52 -14.27
N LEU A 188 -8.43 -15.20 -13.21
CA LEU A 188 -9.47 -16.06 -12.64
C LEU A 188 -10.72 -16.16 -13.52
N GLY A 189 -10.85 -15.33 -14.57
CA GLY A 189 -11.94 -15.40 -15.55
C GLY A 189 -12.94 -14.26 -15.50
N SER A 190 -12.77 -13.25 -14.62
CA SER A 190 -13.59 -12.04 -14.70
C SER A 190 -13.33 -11.26 -15.98
N GLU A 191 -14.39 -10.75 -16.61
CA GLU A 191 -14.27 -9.65 -17.56
C GLU A 191 -14.10 -8.35 -16.78
N VAL A 192 -12.92 -7.73 -16.88
CA VAL A 192 -12.59 -6.55 -16.07
C VAL A 192 -12.52 -5.30 -16.92
N THR A 193 -13.16 -4.23 -16.44
CA THR A 193 -13.06 -2.88 -17.01
C THR A 193 -12.63 -1.89 -15.93
N LEU A 194 -11.57 -1.11 -16.21
CA LEU A 194 -11.11 0.01 -15.41
C LEU A 194 -11.63 1.33 -16.01
N ILE A 195 -12.19 2.19 -15.19
CA ILE A 195 -12.66 3.53 -15.57
C ILE A 195 -11.93 4.56 -14.69
N GLU A 196 -11.06 5.35 -15.30
CA GLU A 196 -10.26 6.38 -14.63
C GLU A 196 -10.58 7.76 -15.25
N VAL A 197 -10.92 8.72 -14.40
CA VAL A 197 -11.22 10.11 -14.82
C VAL A 197 -9.95 10.91 -15.10
N ALA A 198 -8.83 10.51 -14.51
CA ALA A 198 -7.53 11.13 -14.73
C ALA A 198 -6.93 10.74 -16.10
N PRO A 199 -5.87 11.46 -16.55
CA PRO A 199 -5.26 11.21 -17.85
C PRO A 199 -4.71 9.81 -18.06
N ASP A 200 -4.30 9.12 -16.99
CA ASP A 200 -3.78 7.75 -17.03
C ASP A 200 -4.01 7.03 -15.70
N ILE A 201 -3.80 5.72 -15.67
CA ILE A 201 -3.74 4.93 -14.44
C ILE A 201 -2.39 5.11 -13.74
N LEU A 202 -2.32 4.81 -12.43
CA LEU A 202 -1.08 4.79 -11.64
C LEU A 202 -0.28 6.11 -11.69
N LEU A 203 -0.94 7.26 -11.67
CA LEU A 203 -0.29 8.57 -11.83
C LEU A 203 0.79 8.89 -10.78
N THR A 204 0.80 8.19 -9.66
CA THR A 204 1.83 8.33 -8.61
C THR A 204 3.12 7.58 -8.94
N GLU A 205 3.10 6.71 -9.96
CA GLU A 205 4.23 5.87 -10.33
C GLU A 205 4.99 6.46 -11.54
N ASP A 206 6.22 6.00 -11.73
CA ASP A 206 7.07 6.35 -12.86
C ASP A 206 6.37 6.11 -14.20
N GLU A 207 6.52 7.05 -15.15
CA GLU A 207 5.82 7.01 -16.45
C GLU A 207 6.15 5.75 -17.27
N GLU A 208 7.41 5.32 -17.26
CA GLU A 208 7.82 4.12 -18.00
C GLU A 208 7.26 2.85 -17.33
N ALA A 209 7.24 2.82 -15.99
CA ALA A 209 6.61 1.75 -15.23
C ALA A 209 5.11 1.65 -15.52
N ARG A 210 4.40 2.78 -15.52
CA ARG A 210 2.98 2.84 -15.87
C ARG A 210 2.70 2.27 -17.27
N LYS A 211 3.52 2.65 -18.27
CA LYS A 211 3.39 2.15 -19.66
C LYS A 211 3.52 0.61 -19.71
N VAL A 212 4.48 0.05 -19.01
CA VAL A 212 4.68 -1.41 -18.96
C VAL A 212 3.46 -2.09 -18.34
N VAL A 213 3.01 -1.64 -17.16
CA VAL A 213 1.85 -2.23 -16.47
C VAL A 213 0.59 -2.09 -17.31
N LYS A 214 0.29 -0.90 -17.84
CA LYS A 214 -0.89 -0.65 -18.69
C LYS A 214 -0.92 -1.56 -19.92
N SER A 215 0.22 -1.68 -20.61
CA SER A 215 0.35 -2.59 -21.75
C SER A 215 0.07 -4.04 -21.37
N GLN A 216 0.57 -4.49 -20.20
CA GLN A 216 0.33 -5.84 -19.73
C GLN A 216 -1.13 -6.10 -19.39
N LEU A 217 -1.80 -5.17 -18.71
CA LEU A 217 -3.23 -5.27 -18.39
C LEU A 217 -4.08 -5.36 -19.67
N GLN A 218 -3.75 -4.55 -20.67
CA GLN A 218 -4.42 -4.59 -21.98
C GLN A 218 -4.20 -5.91 -22.72
N LYS A 219 -2.97 -6.48 -22.68
CA LYS A 219 -2.68 -7.81 -23.23
C LYS A 219 -3.47 -8.93 -22.54
N MET A 220 -3.74 -8.78 -21.25
CA MET A 220 -4.61 -9.69 -20.49
C MET A 220 -6.11 -9.52 -20.85
N GLY A 221 -6.47 -8.52 -21.66
CA GLY A 221 -7.84 -8.26 -22.07
C GLY A 221 -8.64 -7.40 -21.09
N ILE A 222 -7.95 -6.67 -20.19
CA ILE A 222 -8.60 -5.67 -19.33
C ILE A 222 -8.87 -4.41 -20.17
N LYS A 223 -10.12 -3.97 -20.20
CA LYS A 223 -10.52 -2.72 -20.85
C LYS A 223 -10.17 -1.55 -19.93
N ILE A 224 -9.54 -0.51 -20.47
CA ILE A 224 -9.11 0.66 -19.69
C ILE A 224 -9.61 1.93 -20.37
N TYR A 225 -10.49 2.66 -19.68
CA TYR A 225 -10.95 3.98 -20.08
C TYR A 225 -10.26 5.01 -19.20
N THR A 226 -9.43 5.87 -19.79
CA THR A 226 -8.80 7.01 -19.11
C THR A 226 -9.42 8.31 -19.61
N GLN A 227 -9.30 9.41 -18.86
CA GLN A 227 -10.00 10.67 -19.11
C GLN A 227 -11.53 10.49 -19.23
N ALA A 228 -12.04 9.47 -18.55
CA ALA A 228 -13.44 9.10 -18.65
C ALA A 228 -14.33 10.14 -17.97
N LYS A 229 -15.38 10.57 -18.67
CA LYS A 229 -16.44 11.41 -18.10
C LYS A 229 -17.62 10.53 -17.72
N ILE A 230 -17.69 10.21 -16.43
CA ILE A 230 -18.80 9.43 -15.88
C ILE A 230 -20.00 10.38 -15.72
N THR A 231 -21.08 10.11 -16.45
CA THR A 231 -22.30 10.92 -16.39
C THR A 231 -23.31 10.37 -15.39
N GLU A 232 -23.41 9.05 -15.30
CA GLU A 232 -24.35 8.34 -14.43
C GLU A 232 -23.88 6.94 -14.09
N VAL A 233 -24.23 6.46 -12.91
CA VAL A 233 -24.17 5.03 -12.56
C VAL A 233 -25.61 4.51 -12.47
N LYS A 234 -25.92 3.51 -13.31
CA LYS A 234 -27.20 2.77 -13.30
C LYS A 234 -27.05 1.52 -12.44
N LYS A 235 -28.16 0.78 -12.28
CA LYS A 235 -28.19 -0.44 -11.47
C LYS A 235 -27.18 -1.51 -11.93
N ASP A 236 -26.88 -1.55 -13.24
CA ASP A 236 -26.07 -2.59 -13.91
C ASP A 236 -25.07 -2.04 -14.92
N ALA A 237 -24.87 -0.74 -14.97
CA ALA A 237 -23.94 -0.10 -15.91
C ALA A 237 -23.42 1.25 -15.41
N VAL A 238 -22.17 1.59 -15.81
CA VAL A 238 -21.63 2.93 -15.73
C VAL A 238 -21.76 3.59 -17.11
N VAL A 239 -22.39 4.76 -17.14
CA VAL A 239 -22.58 5.55 -18.37
C VAL A 239 -21.46 6.57 -18.48
N LEU A 240 -20.69 6.47 -19.55
CA LEU A 240 -19.73 7.48 -20.00
C LEU A 240 -20.37 8.33 -21.11
N ASP A 241 -19.72 9.41 -21.54
CA ASP A 241 -20.29 10.30 -22.58
C ASP A 241 -20.77 9.51 -23.83
N GLU A 242 -19.99 8.56 -24.32
CA GLU A 242 -20.24 7.84 -25.57
C GLU A 242 -20.39 6.32 -25.41
N VAL A 243 -20.15 5.80 -24.19
CA VAL A 243 -20.07 4.35 -23.93
C VAL A 243 -20.84 3.99 -22.69
N VAL A 244 -21.61 2.90 -22.77
CA VAL A 244 -22.23 2.25 -21.61
C VAL A 244 -21.39 1.02 -21.24
N VAL A 245 -20.86 0.99 -20.03
CA VAL A 245 -20.03 -0.09 -19.49
C VAL A 245 -20.85 -0.93 -18.51
N PRO A 246 -21.27 -2.13 -18.91
CA PRO A 246 -22.07 -2.98 -18.04
C PRO A 246 -21.23 -3.59 -16.93
N PHE A 247 -21.88 -4.01 -15.82
CA PHE A 247 -21.26 -4.75 -14.75
C PHE A 247 -22.24 -5.72 -14.06
N GLU A 248 -21.71 -6.81 -13.55
CA GLU A 248 -22.36 -7.65 -12.54
C GLU A 248 -22.03 -7.13 -11.14
N LYS A 249 -20.78 -6.72 -10.94
CA LYS A 249 -20.33 -6.02 -9.73
C LYS A 249 -19.56 -4.75 -10.08
N LEU A 250 -19.88 -3.69 -9.36
CA LEU A 250 -19.19 -2.40 -9.44
C LEU A 250 -18.30 -2.22 -8.22
N LEU A 251 -17.01 -1.96 -8.42
CA LEU A 251 -16.08 -1.57 -7.37
C LEU A 251 -15.73 -0.09 -7.50
N VAL A 252 -15.91 0.68 -6.42
CA VAL A 252 -15.45 2.06 -6.34
C VAL A 252 -14.14 2.10 -5.56
N ALA A 253 -13.03 2.38 -6.25
CA ALA A 253 -11.67 2.38 -5.72
C ALA A 253 -10.97 3.72 -6.01
N THR A 254 -11.62 4.83 -5.67
CA THR A 254 -11.24 6.21 -5.99
C THR A 254 -10.42 6.89 -4.89
N GLY A 255 -9.80 6.11 -4.03
CA GLY A 255 -8.96 6.57 -2.94
C GLY A 255 -9.60 6.44 -1.57
N ARG A 256 -8.92 6.98 -0.57
CA ARG A 256 -9.31 6.90 0.85
C ARG A 256 -9.27 8.28 1.49
N ARG A 257 -10.04 8.46 2.56
CA ARG A 257 -10.07 9.69 3.37
C ARG A 257 -9.71 9.36 4.82
N ALA A 258 -8.86 10.20 5.41
CA ALA A 258 -8.51 10.10 6.82
C ALA A 258 -9.73 10.19 7.73
N ASP A 259 -9.77 9.38 8.79
CA ASP A 259 -10.83 9.45 9.81
C ASP A 259 -10.48 10.53 10.85
N LEU A 260 -10.94 11.72 10.60
CA LEU A 260 -10.67 12.91 11.41
C LEU A 260 -11.62 13.06 12.63
N THR A 261 -12.47 12.07 12.93
CA THR A 261 -13.51 12.18 13.96
C THR A 261 -12.91 12.54 15.32
N LEU A 262 -11.93 11.79 15.80
CA LEU A 262 -11.30 12.05 17.10
C LEU A 262 -10.42 13.30 17.07
N ALA A 263 -9.73 13.57 15.95
CA ALA A 263 -8.92 14.77 15.79
C ALA A 263 -9.77 16.04 15.94
N LYS A 264 -10.98 16.05 15.37
CA LYS A 264 -11.95 17.16 15.51
C LYS A 264 -12.50 17.28 16.92
N GLN A 265 -12.81 16.16 17.60
CA GLN A 265 -13.26 16.18 18.99
C GLN A 265 -12.19 16.75 19.93
N LEU A 266 -10.92 16.51 19.64
CA LEU A 266 -9.79 17.07 20.37
C LEU A 266 -9.42 18.50 19.93
N GLY A 267 -10.00 19.03 18.85
CA GLY A 267 -9.65 20.34 18.32
C GLY A 267 -8.22 20.43 17.76
N LEU A 268 -7.70 19.33 17.19
CA LEU A 268 -6.36 19.31 16.61
C LEU A 268 -6.29 20.16 15.33
N GLU A 269 -5.13 20.79 15.10
CA GLU A 269 -4.88 21.48 13.85
C GLU A 269 -4.83 20.50 12.68
N LEU A 270 -5.47 20.89 11.57
CA LEU A 270 -5.47 20.16 10.31
C LEU A 270 -4.60 20.89 9.27
N ASP A 271 -4.25 20.18 8.20
CA ASP A 271 -3.59 20.79 7.06
C ASP A 271 -4.46 21.86 6.38
N GLU A 272 -3.89 22.66 5.48
CA GLU A 272 -4.56 23.76 4.79
C GLU A 272 -5.84 23.33 4.05
N ARG A 273 -5.87 22.07 3.59
CA ARG A 273 -7.01 21.48 2.88
C ARG A 273 -8.01 20.78 3.78
N GLN A 274 -7.82 20.84 5.11
CA GLN A 274 -8.66 20.17 6.12
C GLN A 274 -8.82 18.66 5.89
N ARG A 275 -7.75 18.01 5.41
CA ARG A 275 -7.76 16.60 5.02
C ARG A 275 -6.97 15.68 5.95
N PHE A 276 -5.96 16.23 6.63
CA PHE A 276 -5.03 15.47 7.46
C PHE A 276 -4.71 16.22 8.74
N VAL A 277 -4.38 15.49 9.80
CA VAL A 277 -3.88 16.08 11.05
C VAL A 277 -2.47 16.59 10.83
N LYS A 278 -2.22 17.84 11.22
CA LYS A 278 -0.90 18.45 11.17
C LYS A 278 -0.05 17.94 12.33
N VAL A 279 1.15 17.49 12.04
CA VAL A 279 2.12 16.99 13.02
C VAL A 279 3.49 17.58 12.77
N ASP A 280 4.36 17.55 13.80
CA ASP A 280 5.77 17.87 13.67
C ASP A 280 6.59 16.69 13.12
N CYS A 281 7.91 16.84 13.06
CA CYS A 281 8.82 15.80 12.56
C CYS A 281 8.90 14.54 13.45
N HIS A 282 8.32 14.58 14.63
CA HIS A 282 8.20 13.48 15.57
C HIS A 282 6.77 12.99 15.74
N TYR A 283 5.87 13.40 14.83
CA TYR A 283 4.45 13.04 14.81
C TYR A 283 3.62 13.58 15.98
N GLN A 284 4.11 14.58 16.73
CA GLN A 284 3.33 15.28 17.74
C GLN A 284 2.37 16.27 17.07
N THR A 285 1.13 16.30 17.55
CA THR A 285 0.07 17.20 17.06
C THR A 285 0.19 18.59 17.68
N SER A 286 -0.76 19.47 17.39
CA SER A 286 -0.89 20.79 18.04
C SER A 286 -1.15 20.73 19.56
N GLN A 287 -1.52 19.56 20.10
CA GLN A 287 -1.69 19.37 21.54
C GLN A 287 -0.52 18.58 22.14
N PRO A 288 0.05 19.03 23.28
CA PRO A 288 1.08 18.29 24.00
C PRO A 288 0.59 16.89 24.37
N HIS A 289 1.46 15.89 24.30
CA HIS A 289 1.18 14.50 24.62
C HIS A 289 0.16 13.79 23.71
N VAL A 290 -0.21 14.41 22.58
CA VAL A 290 -1.08 13.83 21.56
C VAL A 290 -0.30 13.72 20.26
N TYR A 291 -0.22 12.50 19.74
CA TYR A 291 0.50 12.13 18.51
C TYR A 291 -0.49 11.57 17.48
N ALA A 292 -0.14 11.65 16.20
CA ALA A 292 -0.93 11.06 15.12
C ALA A 292 -0.03 10.49 14.04
N ILE A 293 -0.43 9.34 13.46
CA ILE A 293 0.36 8.61 12.46
C ILE A 293 -0.53 7.96 11.37
N GLY A 294 0.12 7.49 10.32
CA GLY A 294 -0.52 6.72 9.25
C GLY A 294 -1.40 7.59 8.36
N ASP A 295 -2.43 6.97 7.80
CA ASP A 295 -3.34 7.64 6.86
C ASP A 295 -3.96 8.94 7.43
N LEU A 296 -3.96 9.09 8.76
CA LEU A 296 -4.48 10.24 9.47
C LEU A 296 -3.66 11.52 9.21
N VAL A 297 -2.35 11.37 8.99
CA VAL A 297 -1.43 12.49 8.76
C VAL A 297 -1.07 12.69 7.28
N GLY A 298 -1.56 11.83 6.40
CA GLY A 298 -1.33 11.91 4.95
C GLY A 298 -0.10 11.14 4.50
N GLY A 299 0.77 11.78 3.70
CA GLY A 299 1.94 11.10 3.12
C GLY A 299 1.54 10.02 2.11
N TYR A 300 2.28 8.90 2.11
CA TYR A 300 2.04 7.80 1.16
C TYR A 300 0.84 6.91 1.49
N GLN A 301 0.31 6.96 2.70
CA GLN A 301 -0.79 6.09 3.16
C GLN A 301 -0.47 4.59 2.97
N LEU A 302 0.76 4.20 3.34
CA LEU A 302 1.28 2.85 3.22
C LEU A 302 1.47 2.22 4.61
N ALA A 303 1.22 0.91 4.71
CA ALA A 303 1.29 0.19 5.99
C ALA A 303 2.68 0.30 6.65
N HIS A 304 3.75 0.14 5.87
CA HIS A 304 5.13 0.23 6.36
C HIS A 304 5.54 1.67 6.69
N ALA A 305 5.01 2.67 5.98
CA ALA A 305 5.18 4.07 6.34
C ALA A 305 4.55 4.35 7.72
N ALA A 306 3.28 3.95 7.91
CA ALA A 306 2.61 4.10 9.20
C ALA A 306 3.36 3.38 10.35
N SER A 307 3.96 2.21 10.08
CA SER A 307 4.78 1.50 11.07
C SER A 307 6.05 2.28 11.43
N ALA A 308 6.75 2.82 10.43
CA ALA A 308 7.94 3.65 10.66
C ALA A 308 7.60 4.95 11.40
N GLU A 309 6.51 5.62 11.03
CA GLU A 309 5.98 6.79 11.73
C GLU A 309 5.65 6.47 13.19
N GLY A 310 5.03 5.31 13.45
CA GLY A 310 4.75 4.83 14.79
C GLY A 310 6.01 4.62 15.63
N LEU A 311 7.08 4.10 15.04
CA LEU A 311 8.37 3.95 15.71
C LEU A 311 9.01 5.31 16.04
N CYS A 312 8.94 6.30 15.12
CA CYS A 312 9.40 7.66 15.37
C CYS A 312 8.61 8.34 16.49
N ALA A 313 7.27 8.23 16.49
CA ALA A 313 6.42 8.77 17.54
C ALA A 313 6.76 8.15 18.92
N VAL A 314 6.93 6.82 18.98
CA VAL A 314 7.31 6.13 20.23
C VAL A 314 8.71 6.52 20.70
N ALA A 315 9.67 6.74 19.80
CA ALA A 315 10.99 7.23 20.17
C ALA A 315 10.90 8.60 20.87
N ALA A 316 10.04 9.50 20.37
CA ALA A 316 9.77 10.79 20.99
C ALA A 316 9.04 10.66 22.34
N ILE A 317 7.98 9.82 22.43
CA ILE A 317 7.21 9.55 23.65
C ILE A 317 8.09 8.96 24.75
N CYS A 318 9.05 8.13 24.39
CA CYS A 318 9.95 7.47 25.34
C CYS A 318 11.24 8.26 25.61
N ASP A 319 11.42 9.39 24.95
CA ASP A 319 12.67 10.21 24.99
C ASP A 319 13.94 9.38 24.68
N LYS A 320 13.84 8.51 23.65
CA LYS A 320 14.91 7.59 23.24
C LYS A 320 15.14 7.70 21.73
N ASP A 321 16.39 7.79 21.33
CA ASP A 321 16.84 7.68 19.93
C ASP A 321 15.96 8.45 18.93
N LYS A 322 15.64 9.70 19.26
CA LYS A 322 14.80 10.57 18.43
C LYS A 322 15.41 10.73 17.04
N HIS A 323 14.68 10.31 16.05
CA HIS A 323 15.06 10.45 14.64
C HIS A 323 13.84 10.92 13.83
N THR A 324 14.10 11.41 12.65
CA THR A 324 13.07 11.81 11.68
C THR A 324 13.02 10.80 10.55
N LEU A 325 11.83 10.52 10.05
CA LEU A 325 11.66 9.63 8.91
C LEU A 325 11.96 10.36 7.60
N ASP A 326 12.94 9.88 6.84
CA ASP A 326 13.14 10.33 5.46
C ASP A 326 12.03 9.78 4.57
N GLN A 327 11.11 10.64 4.17
CA GLN A 327 10.00 10.27 3.28
C GLN A 327 10.51 9.77 1.90
N THR A 328 11.72 10.15 1.48
CA THR A 328 12.31 9.66 0.22
C THR A 328 12.83 8.23 0.33
N SER A 329 12.92 7.68 1.53
CA SER A 329 13.35 6.30 1.78
C SER A 329 12.19 5.32 1.95
N ILE A 330 10.95 5.77 1.77
CA ILE A 330 9.78 4.89 1.84
C ILE A 330 9.54 4.21 0.48
N PRO A 331 9.68 2.87 0.38
CA PRO A 331 9.45 2.18 -0.88
C PRO A 331 7.95 2.10 -1.21
N ARG A 332 7.61 2.27 -2.49
CA ARG A 332 6.28 2.04 -3.04
C ARG A 332 6.30 0.78 -3.88
N CYS A 333 5.29 -0.06 -3.73
CA CYS A 333 5.22 -1.35 -4.38
C CYS A 333 3.85 -1.59 -5.01
N LEU A 334 3.86 -2.17 -6.22
CA LEU A 334 2.69 -2.66 -6.95
C LEU A 334 2.92 -4.14 -7.25
N TYR A 335 1.99 -5.00 -6.88
CA TYR A 335 2.13 -6.46 -6.92
C TYR A 335 1.46 -7.11 -8.14
N THR A 336 1.49 -6.44 -9.28
CA THR A 336 1.08 -7.00 -10.57
C THR A 336 2.16 -7.94 -11.14
N GLN A 337 1.97 -8.43 -12.36
CA GLN A 337 3.01 -9.11 -13.14
C GLN A 337 3.14 -8.38 -14.49
N PRO A 338 4.26 -7.65 -14.71
CA PRO A 338 5.40 -7.49 -13.79
C PRO A 338 5.05 -6.68 -12.54
N GLU A 339 5.81 -6.89 -11.45
CA GLU A 339 5.77 -6.04 -10.27
C GLU A 339 6.40 -4.68 -10.57
N VAL A 340 6.06 -3.67 -9.77
CA VAL A 340 6.76 -2.37 -9.76
C VAL A 340 7.18 -2.05 -8.33
N ALA A 341 8.41 -1.61 -8.18
CA ALA A 341 8.88 -1.05 -6.91
C ALA A 341 9.70 0.22 -7.17
N SER A 342 9.51 1.21 -6.33
CA SER A 342 10.22 2.49 -6.44
C SER A 342 10.43 3.12 -5.08
N PHE A 343 11.45 3.94 -4.94
CA PHE A 343 11.63 4.88 -3.84
C PHE A 343 12.33 6.14 -4.32
N GLY A 344 12.34 7.16 -3.48
CA GLY A 344 13.08 8.38 -3.71
C GLY A 344 12.42 9.36 -4.67
N LEU A 345 13.23 10.20 -5.27
CA LEU A 345 12.82 11.26 -6.16
C LEU A 345 12.61 10.73 -7.58
N SER A 346 11.59 11.26 -8.28
CA SER A 346 11.52 11.12 -9.73
C SER A 346 12.67 11.90 -10.40
N LEU A 347 12.91 11.63 -11.70
CA LEU A 347 13.93 12.35 -12.43
C LEU A 347 13.66 13.86 -12.46
N GLU A 348 12.38 14.25 -12.58
CA GLU A 348 11.93 15.65 -12.59
C GLU A 348 12.19 16.29 -11.22
N GLN A 349 11.74 15.66 -10.15
CA GLN A 349 11.97 16.14 -8.78
C GLN A 349 13.45 16.21 -8.41
N ALA A 350 14.27 15.27 -8.90
CA ALA A 350 15.71 15.28 -8.69
C ALA A 350 16.35 16.50 -9.41
N LYS A 351 15.98 16.78 -10.66
CA LYS A 351 16.46 17.93 -11.43
C LYS A 351 16.04 19.28 -10.84
N GLU A 352 14.92 19.35 -10.15
CA GLU A 352 14.49 20.57 -9.43
C GLU A 352 15.34 20.87 -8.20
N ARG A 353 15.96 19.83 -7.59
CA ARG A 353 16.69 19.96 -6.32
C ARG A 353 18.20 19.91 -6.45
N TYR A 354 18.72 19.31 -7.53
CA TYR A 354 20.15 19.07 -7.76
C TYR A 354 20.57 19.54 -9.14
N GLU A 355 21.71 20.20 -9.24
CA GLU A 355 22.22 20.73 -10.51
C GLU A 355 22.72 19.63 -11.47
N ASN A 356 23.33 18.58 -10.92
CA ASN A 356 23.91 17.48 -11.70
C ASN A 356 23.21 16.17 -11.35
N VAL A 357 22.23 15.80 -12.16
CA VAL A 357 21.47 14.55 -12.01
C VAL A 357 21.80 13.62 -13.15
N GLN A 358 22.16 12.39 -12.84
CA GLN A 358 22.36 11.32 -13.79
C GLN A 358 21.31 10.22 -13.61
N VAL A 359 20.92 9.59 -14.71
CA VAL A 359 20.01 8.45 -14.71
C VAL A 359 20.53 7.38 -15.65
N LYS A 360 20.51 6.14 -15.17
CA LYS A 360 20.82 4.96 -16.00
C LYS A 360 19.71 3.93 -15.85
N LYS A 361 19.50 3.19 -16.93
CA LYS A 361 18.47 2.16 -17.04
C LYS A 361 18.97 0.97 -17.81
N MET A 362 18.64 -0.24 -17.35
CA MET A 362 18.91 -1.49 -18.05
C MET A 362 17.69 -2.39 -18.06
N ALA A 363 17.38 -2.97 -19.21
CA ALA A 363 16.26 -3.86 -19.38
C ALA A 363 16.61 -5.29 -18.91
N PHE A 364 15.64 -6.00 -18.34
CA PHE A 364 15.81 -7.43 -18.00
C PHE A 364 16.01 -8.32 -19.23
N ALA A 365 15.65 -7.87 -20.43
CA ALA A 365 15.92 -8.58 -21.68
C ALA A 365 17.40 -8.84 -21.93
N SER A 366 18.34 -8.16 -21.26
CA SER A 366 19.78 -8.42 -21.30
C SER A 366 20.29 -9.30 -20.15
N ASN A 367 19.43 -9.72 -19.22
CA ASN A 367 19.83 -10.51 -18.06
C ASN A 367 19.61 -12.00 -18.32
N GLY A 368 20.65 -12.82 -18.13
CA GLY A 368 20.61 -14.27 -18.42
C GLY A 368 19.58 -15.03 -17.57
N LYS A 369 19.39 -14.67 -16.30
CA LYS A 369 18.36 -15.28 -15.44
C LYS A 369 16.95 -14.92 -15.92
N ALA A 370 16.72 -13.67 -16.29
CA ALA A 370 15.44 -13.22 -16.83
C ALA A 370 15.06 -13.96 -18.11
N ILE A 371 16.03 -14.15 -19.02
CA ILE A 371 15.84 -14.91 -20.26
C ILE A 371 15.51 -16.37 -19.94
N ALA A 372 16.26 -17.01 -19.05
CA ALA A 372 16.05 -18.41 -18.68
C ALA A 372 14.70 -18.66 -17.96
N SER A 373 14.12 -17.63 -17.34
CA SER A 373 12.85 -17.70 -16.61
C SER A 373 11.66 -17.11 -17.38
N GLU A 374 11.84 -16.65 -18.64
CA GLU A 374 10.82 -15.94 -19.44
C GLU A 374 10.29 -14.64 -18.76
N GLU A 375 11.14 -14.00 -17.93
CA GLU A 375 10.79 -12.82 -17.12
C GLU A 375 11.50 -11.56 -17.63
N THR A 376 11.56 -11.39 -18.94
CA THR A 376 12.32 -10.31 -19.60
C THR A 376 11.59 -8.95 -19.63
N ASN A 377 10.32 -8.90 -19.23
CA ASN A 377 9.51 -7.69 -19.31
C ASN A 377 9.80 -6.75 -18.13
N GLY A 378 10.54 -5.69 -18.40
CA GLY A 378 10.82 -4.65 -17.41
C GLY A 378 12.27 -4.16 -17.41
N PHE A 379 12.63 -3.44 -16.36
CA PHE A 379 13.91 -2.74 -16.25
C PHE A 379 14.28 -2.40 -14.80
N VAL A 380 15.53 -2.08 -14.58
CA VAL A 380 16.05 -1.36 -13.41
C VAL A 380 16.47 0.03 -13.84
N LYS A 381 16.01 1.07 -13.17
CA LYS A 381 16.37 2.48 -13.37
C LYS A 381 16.84 3.08 -12.04
N ILE A 382 18.02 3.73 -12.04
CA ILE A 382 18.58 4.39 -10.86
C ILE A 382 18.89 5.85 -11.22
N ILE A 383 18.60 6.74 -10.29
CA ILE A 383 18.81 8.19 -10.37
C ILE A 383 19.79 8.59 -9.29
N ILE A 384 20.86 9.28 -9.65
CA ILE A 384 21.90 9.73 -8.72
C ILE A 384 22.18 11.23 -8.85
N GLU A 385 22.73 11.80 -7.79
CA GLU A 385 23.44 13.08 -7.84
C GLU A 385 24.87 12.83 -8.40
N GLY A 386 25.28 13.59 -9.39
CA GLY A 386 26.46 13.27 -10.20
C GLY A 386 27.80 13.66 -9.61
N LYS A 387 27.85 14.50 -8.56
CA LYS A 387 29.11 14.92 -7.91
C LYS A 387 29.54 13.96 -6.80
N TYR A 388 28.60 13.62 -5.92
CA TYR A 388 28.84 12.76 -4.77
C TYR A 388 28.31 11.35 -4.99
N GLN A 389 27.68 11.11 -6.12
CA GLN A 389 27.11 9.82 -6.54
C GLN A 389 26.06 9.27 -5.57
N GLN A 390 25.39 10.18 -4.84
CA GLN A 390 24.32 9.86 -3.92
C GLN A 390 23.12 9.27 -4.65
N ILE A 391 22.56 8.19 -4.13
CA ILE A 391 21.36 7.57 -4.67
C ILE A 391 20.14 8.44 -4.31
N LEU A 392 19.49 9.03 -5.32
CA LEU A 392 18.33 9.91 -5.15
C LEU A 392 17.02 9.15 -5.30
N GLY A 393 16.98 8.14 -6.15
CA GLY A 393 15.79 7.33 -6.39
C GLY A 393 16.07 6.13 -7.26
N ALA A 394 15.15 5.16 -7.21
CA ALA A 394 15.22 3.99 -8.06
C ALA A 394 13.82 3.49 -8.43
N VAL A 395 13.72 2.87 -9.60
CA VAL A 395 12.51 2.19 -10.09
C VAL A 395 12.92 0.84 -10.65
N ILE A 396 12.26 -0.22 -10.20
CA ILE A 396 12.38 -1.57 -10.73
C ILE A 396 11.01 -2.01 -11.23
N VAL A 397 10.95 -2.46 -12.47
CA VAL A 397 9.77 -3.09 -13.05
C VAL A 397 10.17 -4.49 -13.49
N GLY A 398 9.53 -5.52 -12.97
CA GLY A 398 9.90 -6.91 -13.33
C GLY A 398 9.52 -7.90 -12.25
N ALA A 399 9.91 -9.16 -12.45
CA ALA A 399 9.74 -10.19 -11.43
C ALA A 399 10.58 -9.86 -10.19
N HIS A 400 9.99 -10.06 -9.01
CA HIS A 400 10.63 -9.80 -7.72
C HIS A 400 11.09 -8.34 -7.49
N ALA A 401 10.54 -7.37 -8.23
CA ALA A 401 10.89 -5.96 -8.08
C ALA A 401 10.68 -5.48 -6.64
N THR A 402 9.60 -5.94 -5.99
CA THR A 402 9.25 -5.58 -4.62
C THR A 402 10.23 -6.10 -3.57
N GLU A 403 10.95 -7.17 -3.86
CA GLU A 403 12.05 -7.69 -3.02
C GLU A 403 13.39 -7.04 -3.37
N MET A 404 13.68 -6.90 -4.66
CA MET A 404 14.96 -6.40 -5.18
C MET A 404 15.24 -4.94 -4.82
N ILE A 405 14.20 -4.10 -4.72
CA ILE A 405 14.31 -2.66 -4.44
C ILE A 405 15.09 -2.38 -3.14
N HIS A 406 14.96 -3.28 -2.17
CA HIS A 406 15.60 -3.15 -0.86
C HIS A 406 17.13 -3.23 -0.91
N THR A 407 17.71 -3.86 -1.94
CA THR A 407 19.18 -3.85 -2.15
C THR A 407 19.70 -2.44 -2.36
N ILE A 408 19.02 -1.64 -3.20
CA ILE A 408 19.42 -0.25 -3.48
C ILE A 408 19.10 0.63 -2.26
N LEU A 409 17.93 0.45 -1.67
CA LEU A 409 17.48 1.20 -0.51
C LEU A 409 18.40 0.98 0.70
N ALA A 410 18.86 -0.25 0.96
CA ALA A 410 19.77 -0.54 2.06
C ALA A 410 21.11 0.21 1.94
N VAL A 411 21.64 0.35 0.71
CA VAL A 411 22.86 1.12 0.46
C VAL A 411 22.59 2.61 0.72
N LYS A 412 21.47 3.15 0.22
CA LYS A 412 21.08 4.55 0.50
C LYS A 412 20.93 4.82 2.00
N GLU A 413 20.24 3.94 2.73
CA GLU A 413 20.02 4.09 4.18
C GLU A 413 21.32 3.98 5.00
N SER A 414 22.34 3.33 4.44
CA SER A 414 23.67 3.25 5.04
C SER A 414 24.58 4.40 4.60
N GLU A 415 24.01 5.48 4.02
CA GLU A 415 24.75 6.62 3.47
C GLU A 415 25.77 6.22 2.37
N GLY A 416 25.58 5.04 1.75
CA GLY A 416 26.35 4.58 0.63
C GLY A 416 25.93 5.24 -0.69
N THR A 417 26.81 5.11 -1.69
CA THR A 417 26.65 5.69 -3.02
C THR A 417 26.43 4.61 -4.07
N ILE A 418 26.31 4.98 -5.33
CA ILE A 418 26.20 4.02 -6.43
C ILE A 418 27.47 3.17 -6.56
N ASP A 419 28.63 3.69 -6.14
CA ASP A 419 29.93 3.00 -6.18
C ASP A 419 29.92 1.72 -5.30
N GLU A 420 29.29 1.76 -4.13
CA GLU A 420 29.16 0.59 -3.27
C GLU A 420 28.40 -0.51 -3.99
N ILE A 421 27.30 -0.18 -4.68
CA ILE A 421 26.54 -1.15 -5.47
C ILE A 421 27.39 -1.69 -6.63
N ALA A 422 28.15 -0.83 -7.33
CA ALA A 422 28.98 -1.23 -8.46
C ALA A 422 30.09 -2.22 -8.05
N ARG A 423 30.60 -2.11 -6.80
CA ARG A 423 31.66 -3.00 -6.24
C ARG A 423 31.12 -4.26 -5.59
N MET A 424 29.83 -4.34 -5.30
CA MET A 424 29.22 -5.53 -4.69
C MET A 424 29.36 -6.74 -5.63
N VAL A 425 29.57 -7.91 -5.04
CA VAL A 425 29.52 -9.19 -5.77
C VAL A 425 28.10 -9.74 -5.69
N PHE A 426 27.44 -9.81 -6.83
CA PHE A 426 26.11 -10.41 -6.95
C PHE A 426 26.23 -11.89 -7.34
N ALA A 427 25.33 -12.70 -6.79
CA ALA A 427 25.28 -14.11 -7.17
C ALA A 427 24.86 -14.28 -8.63
N HIS A 428 25.48 -15.22 -9.33
CA HIS A 428 25.17 -15.58 -10.73
C HIS A 428 24.52 -16.96 -10.81
N PRO A 429 23.42 -17.14 -11.59
CA PRO A 429 22.63 -16.10 -12.27
C PRO A 429 21.47 -15.58 -11.39
N THR A 430 21.29 -14.28 -11.32
CA THR A 430 20.19 -13.64 -10.60
C THR A 430 19.63 -12.43 -11.35
N LEU A 431 18.38 -12.06 -11.08
CA LEU A 431 17.80 -10.80 -11.58
C LEU A 431 18.50 -9.57 -10.96
N SER A 432 19.00 -9.70 -9.73
CA SER A 432 19.69 -8.63 -9.00
C SER A 432 21.00 -8.20 -9.68
N GLU A 433 21.61 -9.01 -10.54
CA GLU A 433 22.78 -8.60 -11.33
C GLU A 433 22.47 -7.37 -12.20
N THR A 434 21.23 -7.19 -12.65
CA THR A 434 20.80 -6.00 -13.39
C THR A 434 20.99 -4.72 -12.57
N ILE A 435 20.86 -4.76 -11.24
CA ILE A 435 21.15 -3.62 -10.35
C ILE A 435 22.65 -3.28 -10.42
N SER A 436 23.52 -4.30 -10.34
CA SER A 436 24.97 -4.14 -10.48
C SER A 436 25.35 -3.56 -11.84
N ASP A 437 24.75 -4.07 -12.91
CA ASP A 437 25.04 -3.63 -14.26
C ASP A 437 24.63 -2.17 -14.50
N VAL A 438 23.48 -1.75 -13.96
CA VAL A 438 23.10 -0.32 -13.95
C VAL A 438 24.12 0.50 -13.19
N ALA A 439 24.51 0.06 -11.97
CA ALA A 439 25.45 0.79 -11.14
C ALA A 439 26.82 0.95 -11.82
N LYS A 440 27.35 -0.09 -12.47
CA LYS A 440 28.62 -0.04 -13.23
C LYS A 440 28.56 0.83 -14.48
N SER A 441 27.37 1.24 -14.95
CA SER A 441 27.20 2.07 -16.14
C SER A 441 27.26 3.57 -15.87
N PHE A 442 27.30 4.00 -14.61
CA PHE A 442 27.55 5.40 -14.23
C PHE A 442 29.03 5.74 -14.33
#